data_0d2d518bcb4928c01a2534aee435d491
#
_entry.id   0d2d518bcb4928c01a2534aee435d491
#
_cell.length_a   1.000
_cell.length_b   1.000
_cell.length_c   1.000
_cell.angle_alpha   90.00
_cell.angle_beta   90.00
_cell.angle_gamma   90.00
#
_symmetry.space_group_name_H-M   'P 1'
#
loop_
_entity.id
_entity.type
_entity.pdbx_description
1 polymer ?
#
loop_
_entity_poly.entity_id
_entity_poly.type
_entity_poly.pdbx_seq_one_letter_code
_entity_poly.pdbx_strand_id
1 'polypeptide(L)'
;MERGKKNWVFCDGYLPPHGDNPDFEGHEALMITNLNKEDAEIELSFVFEDKDPLEGIRYTLKGMRTICIRLDQPLGENKVMLGEAVQYTVWVKSSIGVCACFGRLDVRQTNMAYYSVEGYSFD
;
A
#
# COMPACT_ATOMS: atom_id res chain seq x y z
N MET A 1 13.82 -12.12 -18.88
CA MET A 1 13.13 -12.81 -17.77
C MET A 1 12.40 -11.79 -16.93
N GLU A 2 11.13 -12.05 -16.68
CA GLU A 2 10.33 -11.19 -15.80
C GLU A 2 10.73 -11.40 -14.34
N ARG A 3 10.81 -10.31 -13.56
CA ARG A 3 11.14 -10.34 -12.14
C ARG A 3 9.95 -9.91 -11.30
N GLY A 4 9.84 -10.51 -10.11
CA GLY A 4 8.77 -10.21 -9.17
C GLY A 4 7.53 -11.06 -9.34
N LYS A 5 6.49 -10.72 -8.59
CA LYS A 5 5.19 -11.41 -8.63
C LYS A 5 4.10 -10.42 -9.01
N LYS A 6 3.02 -10.93 -9.58
CA LYS A 6 1.92 -10.08 -10.07
C LYS A 6 0.92 -9.73 -8.98
N ASN A 7 0.88 -10.50 -7.92
CA ASN A 7 -0.06 -10.31 -6.83
C ASN A 7 0.65 -10.25 -5.49
N TRP A 8 0.26 -9.27 -4.66
CA TRP A 8 0.77 -9.13 -3.30
C TRP A 8 -0.40 -8.80 -2.38
N VAL A 9 -0.47 -9.50 -1.25
CA VAL A 9 -1.55 -9.33 -0.27
C VAL A 9 -0.94 -9.03 1.09
N PHE A 10 -1.39 -7.94 1.71
CA PHE A 10 -0.97 -7.52 3.04
C PHE A 10 -2.21 -7.45 3.92
N CYS A 11 -2.29 -8.35 4.91
CA CYS A 11 -3.53 -8.58 5.65
C CYS A 11 -3.76 -7.64 6.83
N ASP A 12 -2.70 -7.09 7.41
CA ASP A 12 -2.81 -6.33 8.65
C ASP A 12 -2.76 -4.82 8.40
N GLY A 13 -3.69 -4.33 7.59
CA GLY A 13 -3.85 -2.90 7.42
C GLY A 13 -4.74 -2.32 8.51
N TYR A 14 -4.27 -1.26 9.14
CA TYR A 14 -5.03 -0.51 10.13
C TYR A 14 -4.43 0.90 10.18
N LEU A 15 -5.09 1.83 9.51
CA LEU A 15 -4.54 3.17 9.37
C LEU A 15 -4.54 3.90 10.71
N PRO A 16 -3.37 4.14 11.32
CA PRO A 16 -3.32 4.81 12.60
C PRO A 16 -3.68 6.29 12.47
N PRO A 17 -4.14 6.93 13.55
CA PRO A 17 -4.33 8.38 13.54
C PRO A 17 -3.02 9.10 13.23
N HIS A 18 -3.12 10.28 12.60
CA HIS A 18 -1.95 11.12 12.35
C HIS A 18 -1.22 11.52 13.63
N GLY A 19 -1.96 11.68 14.73
CA GLY A 19 -1.38 12.10 16.00
C GLY A 19 -1.09 13.59 16.02
N ASP A 20 -0.37 14.02 17.05
CA ASP A 20 -0.02 15.41 17.25
C ASP A 20 1.50 15.63 17.35
N ASN A 21 2.29 14.67 16.89
CA ASN A 21 3.74 14.82 16.81
C ASN A 21 4.07 15.93 15.82
N PRO A 22 4.93 16.91 16.18
CA PRO A 22 5.21 18.05 15.30
C PRO A 22 5.99 17.68 14.03
N ASP A 23 6.70 16.55 14.05
CA ASP A 23 7.60 16.19 12.95
C ASP A 23 7.11 15.00 12.12
N PHE A 24 6.27 14.13 12.70
CA PHE A 24 5.86 12.88 12.04
C PHE A 24 4.37 12.63 12.20
N GLU A 25 3.76 12.20 11.12
CA GLU A 25 2.35 11.77 11.11
C GLU A 25 2.26 10.26 11.10
N GLY A 26 1.36 9.71 11.91
CA GLY A 26 1.03 8.29 11.82
C GLY A 26 0.47 7.97 10.45
N HIS A 27 0.92 6.87 9.83
CA HIS A 27 0.47 6.49 8.50
C HIS A 27 0.87 5.06 8.18
N GLU A 28 0.31 4.56 7.09
CA GLU A 28 0.76 3.33 6.47
C GLU A 28 1.18 3.64 5.04
N ALA A 29 2.15 2.91 4.53
CA ALA A 29 2.68 3.11 3.19
C ALA A 29 2.90 1.77 2.50
N LEU A 30 2.60 1.76 1.21
CA LEU A 30 2.83 0.64 0.33
C LEU A 30 3.92 1.04 -0.65
N MET A 31 5.03 0.31 -0.65
CA MET A 31 6.13 0.54 -1.57
C MET A 31 6.12 -0.55 -2.65
N ILE A 32 6.19 -0.14 -3.91
CA ILE A 32 6.19 -1.08 -5.04
C ILE A 32 7.36 -0.70 -5.95
N THR A 33 8.13 -1.71 -6.35
CA THR A 33 9.26 -1.53 -7.26
C THR A 33 9.07 -2.42 -8.48
N ASN A 34 9.22 -1.83 -9.64
CA ASN A 34 9.22 -2.53 -10.92
C ASN A 34 10.66 -2.69 -11.41
N LEU A 35 11.17 -3.92 -11.36
CA LEU A 35 12.53 -4.23 -11.79
C LEU A 35 12.61 -4.68 -13.26
N ASN A 36 11.52 -4.53 -13.98
CA ASN A 36 11.45 -4.85 -15.40
C ASN A 36 11.54 -3.56 -16.23
N LYS A 37 11.82 -3.68 -17.50
CA LYS A 37 11.90 -2.52 -18.40
C LYS A 37 10.53 -2.01 -18.82
N GLU A 38 9.56 -2.90 -18.88
CA GLU A 38 8.19 -2.59 -19.27
C GLU A 38 7.47 -1.91 -18.12
N ASP A 39 6.51 -1.03 -18.43
CA ASP A 39 5.68 -0.39 -17.42
C ASP A 39 4.73 -1.40 -16.78
N ALA A 40 4.45 -1.23 -15.50
CA ALA A 40 3.51 -2.04 -14.76
C ALA A 40 2.21 -1.26 -14.53
N GLU A 41 1.09 -1.85 -14.88
CA GLU A 41 -0.22 -1.30 -14.53
C GLU A 41 -0.64 -1.92 -13.21
N ILE A 42 -0.79 -1.08 -12.19
CA ILE A 42 -1.08 -1.51 -10.82
C ILE A 42 -2.53 -1.20 -10.51
N GLU A 43 -3.21 -2.16 -9.92
CA GLU A 43 -4.56 -1.95 -9.38
C GLU A 43 -4.59 -2.37 -7.92
N LEU A 44 -5.09 -1.50 -7.06
CA LEU A 44 -5.26 -1.79 -5.63
C LEU A 44 -6.71 -2.11 -5.34
N SER A 45 -6.92 -3.14 -4.52
CA SER A 45 -8.22 -3.47 -3.94
C SER A 45 -8.06 -3.51 -2.42
N PHE A 46 -9.04 -2.95 -1.72
CA PHE A 46 -9.08 -2.96 -0.25
C PHE A 46 -10.27 -3.79 0.19
N VAL A 47 -9.99 -4.80 1.02
CA VAL A 47 -10.98 -5.73 1.53
C VAL A 47 -11.21 -5.41 3.01
N PHE A 48 -12.47 -5.29 3.42
CA PHE A 48 -12.84 -4.85 4.75
C PHE A 48 -13.58 -5.96 5.50
N GLU A 49 -13.77 -5.73 6.79
CA GLU A 49 -14.45 -6.68 7.67
C GLU A 49 -15.96 -6.75 7.43
N ASP A 50 -16.59 -5.60 7.22
CA ASP A 50 -18.03 -5.45 7.32
C ASP A 50 -18.67 -4.62 6.21
N LYS A 51 -17.95 -4.38 5.13
CA LYS A 51 -18.47 -3.64 3.98
C LYS A 51 -17.83 -4.14 2.69
N ASP A 52 -18.41 -3.75 1.56
CA ASP A 52 -17.93 -4.19 0.25
C ASP A 52 -16.50 -3.71 -0.02
N PRO A 53 -15.73 -4.48 -0.79
CA PRO A 53 -14.38 -4.07 -1.17
C PRO A 53 -14.38 -2.77 -1.96
N LEU A 54 -13.32 -2.00 -1.77
CA LEU A 54 -13.03 -0.83 -2.58
C LEU A 54 -12.03 -1.25 -3.65
N GLU A 55 -12.41 -1.20 -4.92
CA GLU A 55 -11.63 -1.72 -6.02
C GLU A 55 -11.33 -0.67 -7.07
N GLY A 56 -10.43 -0.98 -8.00
CA GLY A 56 -10.20 -0.15 -9.17
C GLY A 56 -9.34 1.07 -8.94
N ILE A 57 -8.52 1.08 -7.89
CA ILE A 57 -7.60 2.18 -7.64
C ILE A 57 -6.31 1.91 -8.42
N ARG A 58 -6.01 2.75 -9.41
CA ARG A 58 -4.99 2.45 -10.42
C ARG A 58 -3.81 3.40 -10.39
N TYR A 59 -2.64 2.82 -10.69
CA TYR A 59 -1.37 3.53 -10.86
C TYR A 59 -0.60 2.92 -12.01
N THR A 60 0.17 3.75 -12.72
CA THR A 60 1.15 3.25 -13.69
C THR A 60 2.54 3.40 -13.09
N LEU A 61 3.26 2.31 -12.99
CA LEU A 61 4.64 2.30 -12.48
C LEU A 61 5.59 2.00 -13.62
N LYS A 62 6.34 3.01 -14.02
CA LYS A 62 7.27 2.90 -15.14
C LYS A 62 8.35 1.87 -14.87
N GLY A 63 8.93 1.35 -15.95
CA GLY A 63 10.02 0.39 -15.87
C GLY A 63 11.20 0.92 -15.09
N MET A 64 11.80 0.08 -14.26
CA MET A 64 12.95 0.40 -13.42
C MET A 64 12.70 1.61 -12.51
N ARG A 65 11.50 1.66 -11.91
CA ARG A 65 11.11 2.71 -10.97
C ARG A 65 10.48 2.11 -9.73
N THR A 66 10.45 2.90 -8.68
CA THR A 66 9.75 2.57 -7.43
C THR A 66 8.76 3.68 -7.10
N ILE A 67 7.70 3.31 -6.38
CA ILE A 67 6.69 4.26 -5.91
C ILE A 67 6.39 3.98 -4.44
N CYS A 68 6.17 5.06 -3.69
CA CYS A 68 5.69 4.95 -2.31
C CYS A 68 4.28 5.54 -2.28
N ILE A 69 3.30 4.70 -1.95
CA ILE A 69 1.90 5.10 -1.86
C ILE A 69 1.52 5.23 -0.39
N ARG A 70 1.32 6.47 0.07
CA ARG A 70 0.83 6.74 1.42
C ARG A 70 -0.67 6.45 1.46
N LEU A 71 -1.07 5.53 2.32
CA LEU A 71 -2.47 5.10 2.38
C LEU A 71 -3.36 6.04 3.20
N ASP A 72 -2.76 7.03 3.85
CA ASP A 72 -3.46 8.11 4.55
C ASP A 72 -3.75 9.33 3.65
N GLN A 73 -3.34 9.26 2.39
CA GLN A 73 -3.51 10.32 1.40
C GLN A 73 -4.53 9.91 0.34
N PRO A 74 -5.01 10.85 -0.50
CA PRO A 74 -5.91 10.49 -1.60
C PRO A 74 -5.30 9.47 -2.54
N LEU A 75 -6.06 8.43 -2.88
CA LEU A 75 -5.58 7.29 -3.65
C LEU A 75 -6.15 7.29 -5.07
N GLY A 76 -5.27 7.04 -6.04
CA GLY A 76 -5.63 6.89 -7.44
C GLY A 76 -6.14 8.17 -8.08
N GLU A 77 -6.67 8.06 -9.29
CA GLU A 77 -7.19 9.20 -10.05
C GLU A 77 -8.40 9.84 -9.37
N ASN A 78 -9.24 9.03 -8.72
CA ASN A 78 -10.48 9.51 -8.09
C ASN A 78 -10.26 10.06 -6.68
N LYS A 79 -9.03 10.10 -6.21
CA LYS A 79 -8.66 10.69 -4.91
C LYS A 79 -9.45 10.10 -3.75
N VAL A 80 -9.50 8.77 -3.69
CA VAL A 80 -10.26 8.04 -2.66
C VAL A 80 -9.52 8.06 -1.33
N MET A 81 -10.23 8.26 -0.23
CA MET A 81 -9.68 8.25 1.13
C MET A 81 -10.15 7.00 1.87
N LEU A 82 -9.23 6.29 2.54
CA LEU A 82 -9.58 5.11 3.33
C LEU A 82 -10.23 5.47 4.67
N GLY A 83 -9.82 6.57 5.28
CA GLY A 83 -10.23 6.91 6.64
C GLY A 83 -9.34 6.27 7.70
N GLU A 84 -9.37 6.83 8.90
CA GLU A 84 -8.57 6.34 10.03
C GLU A 84 -9.26 5.19 10.75
N ALA A 85 -8.45 4.36 11.42
CA ALA A 85 -8.92 3.27 12.29
C ALA A 85 -9.80 2.25 11.58
N VAL A 86 -9.54 2.04 10.30
CA VAL A 86 -10.25 1.05 9.49
C VAL A 86 -9.34 -0.15 9.29
N GLN A 87 -9.83 -1.34 9.67
CA GLN A 87 -9.13 -2.59 9.44
C GLN A 87 -9.32 -3.01 7.99
N TYR A 88 -8.25 -3.34 7.30
CA TYR A 88 -8.32 -3.71 5.89
C TYR A 88 -7.19 -4.65 5.49
N THR A 89 -7.42 -5.33 4.37
CA THR A 89 -6.38 -6.03 3.61
C THR A 89 -6.19 -5.28 2.30
N VAL A 90 -4.95 -5.03 1.90
CA VAL A 90 -4.68 -4.48 0.57
C VAL A 90 -4.18 -5.58 -0.35
N TRP A 91 -4.79 -5.66 -1.52
CA TRP A 91 -4.40 -6.58 -2.60
C TRP A 91 -3.85 -5.75 -3.75
N VAL A 92 -2.56 -5.93 -4.02
CA VAL A 92 -1.86 -5.30 -5.13
C VAL A 92 -1.89 -6.25 -6.32
N LYS A 93 -2.47 -5.81 -7.43
CA LYS A 93 -2.48 -6.55 -8.68
C LYS A 93 -1.64 -5.80 -9.69
N SER A 94 -0.78 -6.49 -10.41
CA SER A 94 0.09 -5.87 -11.40
C SER A 94 0.03 -6.64 -12.72
N SER A 95 0.15 -5.91 -13.84
CA SER A 95 0.17 -6.52 -15.17
C SER A 95 1.43 -7.35 -15.40
N ILE A 96 2.53 -7.00 -14.74
CA ILE A 96 3.78 -7.78 -14.77
C ILE A 96 4.31 -7.91 -13.34
N GLY A 97 5.34 -8.77 -13.15
CA GLY A 97 5.92 -8.97 -11.83
C GLY A 97 6.47 -7.70 -11.22
N VAL A 98 6.21 -7.49 -9.93
CA VAL A 98 6.76 -6.38 -9.14
C VAL A 98 7.17 -6.91 -7.78
N CYS A 99 7.91 -6.10 -7.03
CA CYS A 99 8.24 -6.35 -5.64
C CYS A 99 7.46 -5.35 -4.79
N ALA A 100 6.90 -5.79 -3.68
CA ALA A 100 6.12 -4.90 -2.83
C ALA A 100 6.46 -5.09 -1.36
N CYS A 101 6.26 -4.05 -0.58
CA CYS A 101 6.50 -4.03 0.85
C CYS A 101 5.48 -3.09 1.49
N PHE A 102 5.14 -3.33 2.74
CA PHE A 102 4.13 -2.56 3.47
C PHE A 102 4.68 -2.19 4.84
N GLY A 103 4.46 -0.95 5.27
CA GLY A 103 4.93 -0.49 6.57
C GLY A 103 3.94 0.42 7.28
N ARG A 104 4.08 0.50 8.59
CA ARG A 104 3.25 1.36 9.44
C ARG A 104 4.13 2.17 10.37
N LEU A 105 3.88 3.46 10.45
CA LEU A 105 4.43 4.34 11.49
C LEU A 105 3.30 4.74 12.43
N ASP A 106 3.42 4.36 13.70
CA ASP A 106 2.43 4.72 14.72
C ASP A 106 3.08 5.72 15.70
N VAL A 107 2.49 6.90 15.82
CA VAL A 107 3.01 7.97 16.65
C VAL A 107 2.13 8.27 17.87
N ARG A 108 1.21 7.35 18.20
CA ARG A 108 0.31 7.53 19.35
C ARG A 108 1.03 7.49 20.68
N GLN A 109 2.23 6.93 20.72
CA GLN A 109 3.06 6.87 21.91
C GLN A 109 4.33 7.68 21.70
N THR A 110 4.94 8.12 22.79
CA THR A 110 6.10 9.04 22.76
C THR A 110 7.28 8.48 21.96
N ASN A 111 7.53 7.20 22.06
CA ASN A 111 8.69 6.57 21.45
C ASN A 111 8.38 5.97 20.07
N MET A 112 7.37 6.43 19.40
CA MET A 112 6.97 5.99 18.07
C MET A 112 7.35 4.54 17.74
N ALA A 113 6.54 3.87 16.96
CA ALA A 113 6.82 2.52 16.51
C ALA A 113 6.71 2.45 14.98
N TYR A 114 7.72 1.85 14.35
CA TYR A 114 7.69 1.58 12.92
C TYR A 114 7.93 0.11 12.70
N TYR A 115 7.14 -0.49 11.81
CA TYR A 115 7.39 -1.87 11.38
C TYR A 115 6.96 -2.06 9.93
N SER A 116 7.52 -3.09 9.34
CA SER A 116 7.10 -3.54 8.01
C SER A 116 6.69 -4.99 8.11
N VAL A 117 5.85 -5.43 7.18
CA VAL A 117 5.34 -6.79 7.13
C VAL A 117 5.61 -7.40 5.76
N GLU A 118 5.83 -8.70 5.78
CA GLU A 118 5.90 -9.45 4.54
C GLU A 118 4.48 -9.74 4.06
N GLY A 119 4.30 -9.62 2.77
CA GLY A 119 3.05 -9.98 2.15
C GLY A 119 3.08 -11.38 1.61
N TYR A 120 1.89 -11.88 1.30
CA TYR A 120 1.73 -13.10 0.52
C TYR A 120 1.75 -12.73 -0.96
N SER A 121 2.61 -13.40 -1.74
CA SER A 121 2.74 -13.10 -3.17
C SER A 121 2.44 -14.33 -4.01
N PHE A 122 1.87 -14.10 -5.19
CA PHE A 122 1.55 -15.18 -6.13
C PHE A 122 1.42 -14.62 -7.55
N ASP A 123 1.48 -15.50 -8.53
CA ASP A 123 1.33 -15.15 -9.94
C ASP A 123 -0.13 -15.18 -10.43
#